data_dcf7d37a1f5601c7fd8c8df0b6d04a89
#
_entry.id   dcf7d37a1f5601c7fd8c8df0b6d04a89
#
_cell.length_a   1.000
_cell.length_b   1.000
_cell.length_c   1.000
_cell.angle_alpha   90.00
_cell.angle_beta   90.00
_cell.angle_gamma   90.00
#
_symmetry.space_group_name_H-M   'P 1'
#
loop_
_entity.id
_entity.type
_entity.pdbx_description
1 polymer ?
#
loop_
_entity_poly.entity_id
_entity_poly.type
_entity_poly.pdbx_seq_one_letter_code
_entity_poly.pdbx_strand_id
1 'polypeptide(L)'
;MVSGLGKGIAAASIGALLETRGLSISLMKLDPYINVDAGTMNPFQHGEVFVTEDGAETDLDLGHYERFSSAVLGRKHNTTTGQIYDAIIRKEREGEYLGATVQVV
;
A
#
# COMPACT_ATOMS: atom_id res chain seq x y z
N MET A 1 14.66 7.07 -3.79
CA MET A 1 14.14 5.73 -3.47
C MET A 1 14.90 4.71 -4.28
N VAL A 2 15.38 3.65 -3.67
CA VAL A 2 16.18 2.62 -4.36
C VAL A 2 15.31 1.37 -4.51
N SER A 3 15.20 0.84 -5.73
CA SER A 3 14.47 -0.39 -6.03
C SER A 3 15.44 -1.57 -6.17
N GLY A 4 14.91 -2.79 -6.13
CA GLY A 4 15.71 -4.00 -6.35
C GLY A 4 16.59 -4.44 -5.18
N LEU A 5 16.46 -3.83 -4.00
CA LEU A 5 17.23 -4.21 -2.81
C LEU A 5 16.61 -5.31 -1.95
N GLY A 6 15.44 -5.80 -2.31
CA GLY A 6 14.73 -6.79 -1.50
C GLY A 6 14.01 -6.21 -0.28
N LYS A 7 13.63 -4.94 -0.31
CA LYS A 7 12.91 -4.28 0.80
C LYS A 7 11.61 -5.00 1.18
N GLY A 8 10.83 -5.42 0.19
CA GLY A 8 9.57 -6.14 0.42
C GLY A 8 9.80 -7.49 1.11
N ILE A 9 10.79 -8.24 0.66
CA ILE A 9 11.16 -9.52 1.29
C ILE A 9 11.68 -9.29 2.71
N ALA A 10 12.49 -8.26 2.92
CA ALA A 10 13.00 -7.90 4.25
C ALA A 10 11.84 -7.54 5.20
N ALA A 11 10.89 -6.72 4.76
CA ALA A 11 9.73 -6.36 5.57
C ALA A 11 8.86 -7.59 5.90
N ALA A 12 8.62 -8.45 4.93
CA ALA A 12 7.87 -9.69 5.13
C ALA A 12 8.57 -10.61 6.12
N SER A 13 9.90 -10.73 6.04
CA SER A 13 10.71 -11.54 6.94
C SER A 13 10.68 -11.01 8.37
N ILE A 14 10.76 -9.69 8.56
CA ILE A 14 10.63 -9.06 9.87
C ILE A 14 9.25 -9.34 10.46
N GLY A 15 8.20 -9.21 9.65
CA GLY A 15 6.84 -9.55 10.06
C GLY A 15 6.72 -10.99 10.54
N ALA A 16 7.25 -11.94 9.78
CA ALA A 16 7.26 -13.36 10.14
C ALA A 16 8.02 -13.61 11.46
N LEU A 17 9.17 -12.98 11.65
CA LEU A 17 9.94 -13.10 12.89
C LEU A 17 9.19 -12.54 14.10
N LEU A 18 8.50 -11.42 13.94
CA LEU A 18 7.67 -10.84 15.01
C LEU A 18 6.50 -11.76 15.38
N GLU A 19 5.88 -12.40 14.39
CA GLU A 19 4.83 -13.40 14.66
C GLU A 19 5.35 -14.59 15.48
N THR A 20 6.56 -15.07 15.19
CA THR A 20 7.15 -16.17 15.97
C THR A 20 7.39 -15.79 17.42
N ARG A 21 7.43 -14.50 17.73
CA ARG A 21 7.53 -13.98 19.09
C ARG A 21 6.18 -13.71 19.76
N GLY A 22 5.10 -14.14 19.15
CA GLY A 22 3.74 -14.01 19.67
C GLY A 22 3.10 -12.65 19.44
N LEU A 23 3.67 -11.81 18.60
CA LEU A 23 3.08 -10.51 18.26
C LEU A 23 2.06 -10.66 17.13
N SER A 24 0.93 -9.97 17.27
CA SER A 24 0.00 -9.78 16.17
C SER A 24 0.51 -8.64 15.30
N ILE A 25 0.73 -8.91 14.01
CA ILE A 25 1.31 -7.95 13.09
C ILE A 25 0.35 -7.57 11.97
N SER A 26 0.54 -6.39 11.43
CA SER A 26 -0.06 -5.97 10.17
C SER A 26 1.01 -5.31 9.32
N LEU A 27 0.90 -5.50 8.00
CA LEU A 27 1.84 -4.94 7.03
C LEU A 27 1.09 -3.97 6.13
N MET A 28 1.70 -2.83 5.85
CA MET A 28 1.15 -1.82 4.96
C MET A 28 2.20 -1.38 3.96
N LYS A 29 1.80 -1.26 2.71
CA LYS A 29 2.64 -0.74 1.63
C LYS A 29 2.20 0.68 1.27
N LEU A 30 3.16 1.58 1.23
CA LEU A 30 2.96 2.95 0.76
C LEU A 30 3.70 3.12 -0.56
N ASP A 31 2.98 3.47 -1.60
CA ASP A 31 3.52 3.65 -2.95
C ASP A 31 3.49 5.12 -3.37
N PRO A 32 4.59 5.65 -3.95
CA PRO A 32 4.71 7.08 -4.26
C PRO A 32 4.02 7.50 -5.55
N TYR A 33 3.46 6.58 -6.33
CA TYR A 33 2.84 6.94 -7.60
C TYR A 33 1.44 7.55 -7.43
N ILE A 34 1.00 8.27 -8.47
CA ILE A 34 -0.30 8.96 -8.50
C ILE A 34 -1.45 8.02 -8.90
N ASN A 35 -1.17 6.88 -9.47
CA ASN A 35 -2.19 5.91 -9.82
C ASN A 35 -3.00 5.51 -8.56
N VAL A 36 -4.32 5.51 -8.68
CA VAL A 36 -5.20 5.18 -7.55
C VAL A 36 -5.10 3.70 -7.19
N ASP A 37 -4.89 2.85 -8.19
CA ASP A 37 -4.63 1.43 -7.97
C ASP A 37 -3.57 0.91 -8.95
N ALA A 38 -3.03 -0.27 -8.67
CA ALA A 38 -1.98 -0.88 -9.47
C ALA A 38 -2.48 -1.42 -10.82
N GLY A 39 -3.76 -1.70 -10.95
CA GLY A 39 -4.35 -2.26 -12.17
C GLY A 39 -4.32 -1.33 -13.37
N THR A 40 -4.18 -0.02 -13.14
CA THR A 40 -4.09 0.97 -14.21
C THR A 40 -2.67 1.23 -14.69
N MET A 41 -1.67 0.62 -14.05
CA MET A 41 -0.26 0.86 -14.38
C MET A 41 0.24 -0.07 -15.47
N ASN A 42 1.28 0.41 -16.19
CA ASN A 42 1.93 -0.39 -17.21
C ASN A 42 2.74 -1.54 -16.57
N PRO A 43 2.41 -2.82 -16.88
CA PRO A 43 3.10 -3.97 -16.28
C PRO A 43 4.60 -4.01 -16.59
N PHE A 44 5.03 -3.45 -17.72
CA PHE A 44 6.46 -3.41 -18.08
C PHE A 44 7.26 -2.44 -17.20
N GLN A 45 6.61 -1.44 -16.62
CA GLN A 45 7.26 -0.47 -15.74
C GLN A 45 7.15 -0.83 -14.27
N HIS A 46 6.09 -1.51 -13.88
CA HIS A 46 5.77 -1.76 -12.48
C HIS A 46 5.72 -3.24 -12.10
N GLY A 47 5.65 -4.13 -13.08
CA GLY A 47 5.49 -5.57 -12.87
C GLY A 47 4.03 -5.99 -12.71
N GLU A 48 3.83 -7.20 -12.24
CA GLU A 48 2.52 -7.78 -12.06
C GLU A 48 1.82 -7.18 -10.82
N VAL A 49 0.49 -7.16 -10.86
CA VAL A 49 -0.33 -6.79 -9.70
C VAL A 49 -0.65 -8.03 -8.87
N PHE A 50 -0.85 -7.82 -7.58
CA PHE A 50 -1.38 -8.82 -6.66
C PHE A 50 -2.83 -8.47 -6.35
N VAL A 51 -3.72 -9.44 -6.42
CA VAL A 51 -5.13 -9.25 -6.08
C VAL A 51 -5.34 -9.78 -4.66
N THR A 52 -5.79 -8.90 -3.77
CA THR A 52 -6.09 -9.26 -2.38
C THR A 52 -7.40 -10.05 -2.28
N GLU A 53 -7.66 -10.63 -1.11
CA GLU A 53 -8.87 -11.43 -0.87
C GLU A 53 -10.15 -10.63 -1.09
N ASP A 54 -10.13 -9.33 -0.80
CA ASP A 54 -11.26 -8.42 -1.05
C ASP A 54 -11.30 -7.85 -2.48
N GLY A 55 -10.49 -8.38 -3.39
CA GLY A 55 -10.52 -8.03 -4.81
C GLY A 55 -9.75 -6.77 -5.18
N ALA A 56 -8.98 -6.18 -4.28
CA ALA A 56 -8.19 -5.00 -4.59
C ALA A 56 -6.96 -5.36 -5.42
N GLU A 57 -6.69 -4.60 -6.47
CA GLU A 57 -5.47 -4.72 -7.27
C GLU A 57 -4.37 -3.88 -6.62
N THR A 58 -3.30 -4.53 -6.18
CA THR A 58 -2.24 -3.93 -5.37
C THR A 58 -0.87 -4.25 -5.94
N ASP A 59 0.16 -3.65 -5.34
CA ASP A 59 1.54 -3.97 -5.65
C ASP A 59 1.87 -5.44 -5.28
N LEU A 60 2.76 -6.04 -6.05
CA LEU A 60 3.16 -7.44 -5.87
C LEU A 60 3.76 -7.74 -4.49
N ASP A 61 4.35 -6.74 -3.83
CA ASP A 61 4.92 -6.90 -2.50
C ASP A 61 3.91 -7.41 -1.47
N LEU A 62 2.61 -7.11 -1.64
CA LEU A 62 1.57 -7.64 -0.75
C LEU A 62 1.48 -9.17 -0.84
N GLY A 63 1.73 -9.73 -2.01
CA GLY A 63 1.82 -11.19 -2.18
C GLY A 63 2.95 -11.80 -1.36
N HIS A 64 4.09 -11.12 -1.28
CA HIS A 64 5.20 -11.57 -0.42
C HIS A 64 4.82 -11.48 1.06
N TYR A 65 4.12 -10.42 1.47
CA TYR A 65 3.67 -10.26 2.85
C TYR A 65 2.74 -11.39 3.27
N GLU A 66 1.77 -11.76 2.43
CA GLU A 66 0.87 -12.89 2.71
C GLU A 66 1.60 -14.24 2.71
N ARG A 67 2.63 -14.39 1.88
CA ARG A 67 3.40 -15.64 1.79
C ARG A 67 4.23 -15.90 3.05
N PHE A 68 4.81 -14.86 3.64
CA PHE A 68 5.73 -14.99 4.77
C PHE A 68 5.09 -14.78 6.14
N SER A 69 3.85 -14.29 6.18
CA SER A 69 3.12 -14.05 7.42
C SER A 69 1.74 -14.70 7.39
N SER A 70 1.10 -14.79 8.54
CA SER A 70 -0.29 -15.23 8.64
C SER A 70 -1.30 -14.11 8.42
N ALA A 71 -0.84 -12.89 8.14
CA ALA A 71 -1.71 -11.74 7.92
C ALA A 71 -2.51 -11.89 6.64
N VAL A 72 -3.82 -11.63 6.72
CA VAL A 72 -4.68 -11.51 5.55
C VAL A 72 -4.78 -10.04 5.20
N LEU A 73 -4.30 -9.70 4.01
CA LEU A 73 -4.21 -8.32 3.55
C LEU A 73 -5.39 -7.97 2.65
N GLY A 74 -5.85 -6.75 2.77
CA GLY A 74 -6.93 -6.20 1.96
C GLY A 74 -6.56 -4.85 1.37
N ARG A 75 -7.54 -4.18 0.78
CA ARG A 75 -7.39 -2.89 0.12
C ARG A 75 -6.67 -1.84 0.97
N LYS A 76 -6.98 -1.79 2.27
CA LYS A 76 -6.42 -0.80 3.20
C LYS A 76 -4.94 -1.02 3.54
N HIS A 77 -4.36 -2.13 3.11
CA HIS A 77 -2.96 -2.46 3.36
C HIS A 77 -2.02 -1.96 2.25
N ASN A 78 -2.58 -1.36 1.21
CA ASN A 78 -1.81 -0.69 0.17
C ASN A 78 -2.39 0.71 -0.04
N THR A 79 -1.57 1.73 0.14
CA THR A 79 -1.96 3.13 -0.05
C THR A 79 -1.02 3.79 -1.04
N THR A 80 -1.59 4.45 -2.04
CA THR A 80 -0.83 5.22 -3.03
C THR A 80 -0.93 6.71 -2.74
N THR A 81 0.03 7.48 -3.23
CA THR A 81 -0.04 8.96 -3.17
C THR A 81 -1.32 9.47 -3.84
N GLY A 82 -1.71 8.84 -4.96
CA GLY A 82 -2.95 9.19 -5.67
C GLY A 82 -4.19 9.00 -4.81
N GLN A 83 -4.28 7.93 -4.05
CA GLN A 83 -5.40 7.71 -3.12
C GLN A 83 -5.48 8.78 -2.04
N ILE A 84 -4.32 9.17 -1.51
CA ILE A 84 -4.26 10.23 -0.48
C ILE A 84 -4.73 11.56 -1.06
N TYR A 85 -4.22 11.94 -2.22
CA TYR A 85 -4.62 13.20 -2.88
C TYR A 85 -6.09 13.19 -3.26
N ASP A 86 -6.60 12.11 -3.82
CA ASP A 86 -8.03 11.99 -4.15
C ASP A 86 -8.90 12.20 -2.91
N ALA A 87 -8.55 11.55 -1.80
CA ALA A 87 -9.29 11.69 -0.55
C ALA A 87 -9.24 13.12 0.00
N ILE A 88 -8.06 13.76 -0.02
CA ILE A 88 -7.90 15.14 0.48
C ILE A 88 -8.66 16.13 -0.39
N ILE A 89 -8.54 16.02 -1.71
CA ILE A 89 -9.25 16.91 -2.66
C ILE A 89 -10.76 16.76 -2.49
N ARG A 90 -11.25 15.53 -2.37
CA ARG A 90 -12.67 15.26 -2.16
C ARG A 90 -13.19 15.89 -0.88
N LYS A 91 -12.47 15.72 0.23
CA LYS A 91 -12.82 16.32 1.52
C LYS A 91 -12.80 17.85 1.49
N GLU A 92 -11.82 18.42 0.78
CA GLU A 92 -11.78 19.87 0.58
C GLU A 92 -13.02 20.38 -0.19
N ARG A 93 -13.39 19.69 -1.27
CA ARG A 93 -14.58 20.04 -2.05
C ARG A 93 -15.87 19.89 -1.26
N GLU A 94 -15.94 18.96 -0.34
CA GLU A 94 -17.08 18.76 0.56
C GLU A 94 -17.11 19.71 1.75
N GLY A 95 -16.08 20.52 1.93
CA GLY A 95 -16.00 21.54 2.99
C GLY A 95 -15.55 21.00 4.35
N GLU A 96 -15.01 19.78 4.41
CA GLU A 96 -14.60 19.16 5.68
C GLU A 96 -13.48 19.93 6.39
N TYR A 97 -12.69 20.72 5.66
CA TYR A 97 -11.60 21.50 6.24
C TYR A 97 -12.01 22.93 6.64
N LEU A 98 -13.31 23.24 6.56
CA LEU A 98 -13.89 24.52 7.03
C LEU A 98 -13.19 25.77 6.44
N GLY A 99 -12.75 25.71 5.18
CA GLY A 99 -12.06 26.80 4.51
C GLY A 99 -10.58 26.96 4.85
N ALA A 100 -10.01 26.04 5.63
CA ALA A 100 -8.58 26.05 5.92
C ALA A 100 -7.77 25.78 4.65
N THR A 101 -6.57 26.37 4.57
CA THR A 101 -5.62 26.07 3.50
C THR A 101 -4.98 24.72 3.75
N VAL A 102 -5.14 23.79 2.80
CA VAL A 102 -4.53 22.47 2.86
C VAL A 102 -3.35 22.42 1.90
N GLN A 103 -2.17 22.14 2.40
CA GLN A 103 -0.93 22.19 1.62
C GLN A 103 -0.27 20.82 1.55
N VAL A 104 0.42 20.57 0.42
CA VAL A 104 1.33 19.44 0.30
C VAL A 104 2.62 19.74 1.05
N VAL A 105 3.08 18.78 1.82
CA VAL A 105 4.31 18.90 2.61
C VAL A 105 5.46 18.18 1.88
#